data_786552365b7c7bd996b0b713c0ea0924
#
_entry.id   786552365b7c7bd996b0b713c0ea0924
#
_cell.length_a   1.000
_cell.length_b   1.000
_cell.length_c   1.000
_cell.angle_alpha   90.00
_cell.angle_beta   90.00
_cell.angle_gamma   90.00
#
_symmetry.space_group_name_H-M   'P 1'
#
loop_
_entity.id
_entity.type
_entity.pdbx_description
1 polymer ?
#
loop_
_entity_poly.entity_id
_entity_poly.type
_entity_poly.pdbx_seq_one_letter_code
_entity_poly.pdbx_strand_id
1 'polypeptide(L)'
;MSEDKTTHFGYETVGESEKAERVRGVFDSVATRYDLMNDLMSFGVHRLWKRFAVQLTGVRAGQRVLDLASGTGDLAARLAGLVGPRGLVVMTDINAAMLARGRDRMLDEGRAGNVRYAQLDAEALPFPDGCFDCVTIGFGLRNLTHKERALGEMHRVLRPGGRALVLEFSHPTAAPLRAAYDLYSFQVLPRLGRLVADDEASYRYLAESIRVHPDQQTLKGMMEAAGFERCDVHNLTGGVVAVHRGFKL
;
A
#
# COMPACT_ATOMS: atom_id res chain seq x y z
N MET A 1 18.82 2.58 28.72
CA MET A 1 18.33 3.41 27.61
C MET A 1 18.57 2.58 26.35
N SER A 2 17.53 2.00 25.74
CA SER A 2 17.70 1.32 24.44
C SER A 2 18.04 2.41 23.42
N GLU A 3 19.14 2.23 22.68
CA GLU A 3 19.41 3.07 21.52
C GLU A 3 18.19 3.02 20.61
N ASP A 4 17.58 4.17 20.36
CA ASP A 4 16.44 4.30 19.47
C ASP A 4 16.95 3.94 18.06
N LYS A 5 16.48 2.83 17.52
CA LYS A 5 16.91 2.37 16.21
C LYS A 5 16.50 3.41 15.19
N THR A 6 17.39 3.73 14.25
CA THR A 6 17.15 4.73 13.22
C THR A 6 16.58 4.10 11.96
N THR A 7 15.74 4.85 11.26
CA THR A 7 15.10 4.48 10.00
C THR A 7 15.05 5.70 9.06
N HIS A 8 14.41 5.56 7.89
CA HIS A 8 14.29 6.64 6.92
C HIS A 8 12.86 7.20 6.85
N PHE A 9 12.76 8.52 6.89
CA PHE A 9 11.56 9.29 6.53
C PHE A 9 11.91 10.15 5.31
N GLY A 10 11.58 9.67 4.10
CA GLY A 10 12.16 10.21 2.90
C GLY A 10 13.69 10.07 2.91
N TYR A 11 14.41 11.15 2.71
CA TYR A 11 15.88 11.18 2.77
C TYR A 11 16.44 11.46 4.18
N GLU A 12 15.58 11.79 5.13
CA GLU A 12 16.00 12.05 6.51
C GLU A 12 16.17 10.75 7.29
N THR A 13 17.20 10.69 8.14
CA THR A 13 17.36 9.62 9.13
C THR A 13 16.70 10.06 10.43
N VAL A 14 15.74 9.28 10.90
CA VAL A 14 14.92 9.57 12.10
C VAL A 14 14.84 8.34 13.00
N GLY A 15 14.42 8.53 14.25
CA GLY A 15 14.06 7.42 15.14
C GLY A 15 12.83 6.65 14.63
N GLU A 16 12.72 5.36 14.95
CA GLU A 16 11.60 4.53 14.49
C GLU A 16 10.24 5.05 14.99
N SER A 17 10.18 5.47 16.26
CA SER A 17 8.99 6.09 16.85
C SER A 17 8.61 7.41 16.17
N GLU A 18 9.60 8.25 15.89
CA GLU A 18 9.44 9.51 15.17
C GLU A 18 8.92 9.31 13.76
N LYS A 19 9.42 8.30 13.03
CA LYS A 19 8.91 7.98 11.68
C LYS A 19 7.43 7.68 11.69
N ALA A 20 6.96 6.83 12.60
CA ALA A 20 5.55 6.47 12.69
C ALA A 20 4.65 7.69 12.92
N GLU A 21 5.10 8.63 13.78
CA GLU A 21 4.38 9.88 14.04
C GLU A 21 4.37 10.81 12.82
N ARG A 22 5.52 11.02 12.18
CA ARG A 22 5.64 11.85 10.98
C ARG A 22 4.80 11.30 9.81
N VAL A 23 4.84 9.99 9.56
CA VAL A 23 3.99 9.33 8.53
C VAL A 23 2.51 9.55 8.84
N ARG A 24 2.10 9.41 10.11
CA ARG A 24 0.72 9.71 10.51
C ARG A 24 0.35 11.15 10.18
N GLY A 25 1.21 12.13 10.53
CA GLY A 25 0.98 13.54 10.22
C GLY A 25 0.80 13.82 8.73
N VAL A 26 1.62 13.19 7.87
CA VAL A 26 1.46 13.29 6.40
C VAL A 26 0.07 12.79 5.97
N PHE A 27 -0.37 11.63 6.44
CA PHE A 27 -1.68 11.08 6.03
C PHE A 27 -2.85 11.86 6.63
N ASP A 28 -2.72 12.42 7.83
CA ASP A 28 -3.74 13.29 8.43
C ASP A 28 -3.91 14.58 7.61
N SER A 29 -2.81 15.21 7.16
CA SER A 29 -2.87 16.44 6.36
C SER A 29 -3.51 16.22 4.99
N VAL A 30 -3.20 15.11 4.33
CA VAL A 30 -3.71 14.82 2.98
C VAL A 30 -5.03 14.04 2.97
N ALA A 31 -5.52 13.56 4.11
CA ALA A 31 -6.70 12.68 4.18
C ALA A 31 -7.93 13.24 3.45
N THR A 32 -8.15 14.56 3.49
CA THR A 32 -9.27 15.21 2.79
C THR A 32 -9.09 15.30 1.28
N ARG A 33 -7.85 15.27 0.79
CA ARG A 33 -7.47 15.45 -0.61
C ARG A 33 -6.68 14.26 -1.16
N TYR A 34 -6.78 13.11 -0.47
CA TYR A 34 -6.00 11.91 -0.79
C TYR A 34 -6.23 11.42 -2.23
N ASP A 35 -7.48 11.41 -2.68
CA ASP A 35 -7.80 11.02 -4.06
C ASP A 35 -7.23 12.01 -5.08
N LEU A 36 -7.27 13.31 -4.78
CA LEU A 36 -6.66 14.35 -5.61
C LEU A 36 -5.13 14.19 -5.67
N MET A 37 -4.49 13.89 -4.54
CA MET A 37 -3.06 13.59 -4.50
C MET A 37 -2.71 12.40 -5.40
N ASN A 38 -3.47 11.32 -5.31
CA ASN A 38 -3.28 10.14 -6.17
C ASN A 38 -3.51 10.48 -7.66
N ASP A 39 -4.49 11.31 -7.97
CA ASP A 39 -4.75 11.76 -9.34
C ASP A 39 -3.58 12.60 -9.89
N LEU A 40 -3.08 13.56 -9.13
CA LEU A 40 -1.93 14.38 -9.52
C LEU A 40 -0.68 13.51 -9.74
N MET A 41 -0.40 12.56 -8.82
CA MET A 41 0.77 11.69 -8.94
C MET A 41 0.74 10.75 -10.13
N SER A 42 -0.44 10.33 -10.54
CA SER A 42 -0.62 9.27 -11.53
C SER A 42 -1.34 9.72 -12.79
N PHE A 43 -1.70 11.01 -12.91
CA PHE A 43 -2.59 11.50 -13.96
C PHE A 43 -3.89 10.65 -14.07
N GLY A 44 -4.42 10.19 -12.91
CA GLY A 44 -5.61 9.33 -12.81
C GLY A 44 -5.39 7.86 -13.19
N VAL A 45 -4.20 7.48 -13.65
CA VAL A 45 -3.89 6.09 -14.08
C VAL A 45 -3.88 5.12 -12.91
N HIS A 46 -3.74 5.58 -11.66
CA HIS A 46 -3.79 4.71 -10.47
C HIS A 46 -5.05 3.82 -10.41
N ARG A 47 -6.17 4.27 -11.01
CA ARG A 47 -7.41 3.48 -11.07
C ARG A 47 -7.27 2.22 -11.92
N LEU A 48 -6.49 2.32 -13.02
CA LEU A 48 -6.17 1.18 -13.89
C LEU A 48 -5.18 0.23 -13.19
N TRP A 49 -4.17 0.78 -12.50
CA TRP A 49 -3.22 -0.04 -11.73
C TRP A 49 -3.93 -0.83 -10.63
N LYS A 50 -4.81 -0.18 -9.87
CA LYS A 50 -5.62 -0.83 -8.82
C LYS A 50 -6.55 -1.91 -9.41
N ARG A 51 -7.16 -1.64 -10.57
CA ARG A 51 -7.99 -2.65 -11.26
C ARG A 51 -7.17 -3.86 -11.69
N PHE A 52 -6.02 -3.65 -12.27
CA PHE A 52 -5.11 -4.72 -12.67
C PHE A 52 -4.64 -5.54 -11.45
N ALA A 53 -4.21 -4.87 -10.38
CA ALA A 53 -3.81 -5.51 -9.13
C ALA A 53 -4.93 -6.41 -8.57
N VAL A 54 -6.16 -5.90 -8.51
CA VAL A 54 -7.32 -6.69 -8.05
C VAL A 54 -7.57 -7.90 -8.95
N GLN A 55 -7.43 -7.79 -10.26
CA GLN A 55 -7.55 -8.94 -11.17
C GLN A 55 -6.48 -10.01 -10.89
N LEU A 56 -5.23 -9.59 -10.64
CA LEU A 56 -4.13 -10.50 -10.30
C LEU A 56 -4.34 -11.23 -8.97
N THR A 57 -5.13 -10.69 -8.04
CA THR A 57 -5.48 -11.43 -6.82
C THR A 57 -6.17 -12.76 -7.12
N GLY A 58 -6.90 -12.87 -8.24
CA GLY A 58 -7.72 -14.03 -8.55
C GLY A 58 -8.70 -14.41 -7.43
N VAL A 59 -9.11 -13.44 -6.61
CA VAL A 59 -10.07 -13.64 -5.50
C VAL A 59 -11.41 -14.09 -6.05
N ARG A 60 -12.06 -15.01 -5.34
CA ARG A 60 -13.32 -15.63 -5.71
C ARG A 60 -14.37 -15.45 -4.61
N ALA A 61 -15.63 -15.67 -5.00
CA ALA A 61 -16.75 -15.63 -4.06
C ALA A 61 -16.53 -16.56 -2.85
N GLY A 62 -16.86 -16.05 -1.66
CA GLY A 62 -16.73 -16.78 -0.39
C GLY A 62 -15.36 -16.68 0.26
N GLN A 63 -14.35 -16.10 -0.39
CA GLN A 63 -13.00 -15.97 0.16
C GLN A 63 -12.90 -14.87 1.23
N ARG A 64 -11.88 -14.97 2.06
CA ARG A 64 -11.53 -14.02 3.12
C ARG A 64 -10.27 -13.27 2.70
N VAL A 65 -10.37 -11.95 2.61
CA VAL A 65 -9.29 -11.06 2.17
C VAL A 65 -8.94 -10.09 3.28
N LEU A 66 -7.65 -9.89 3.50
CA LEU A 66 -7.10 -8.83 4.36
C LEU A 66 -6.50 -7.75 3.45
N ASP A 67 -6.96 -6.51 3.60
CA ASP A 67 -6.42 -5.35 2.90
C ASP A 67 -5.70 -4.45 3.91
N LEU A 68 -4.36 -4.41 3.81
CA LEU A 68 -3.48 -3.67 4.71
C LEU A 68 -3.24 -2.26 4.21
N ALA A 69 -3.10 -1.30 5.12
CA ALA A 69 -2.97 0.11 4.81
C ALA A 69 -4.02 0.54 3.76
N SER A 70 -5.26 0.13 3.99
CA SER A 70 -6.36 0.23 3.01
C SER A 70 -6.78 1.67 2.72
N GLY A 71 -6.41 2.62 3.59
CA GLY A 71 -6.72 4.03 3.44
C GLY A 71 -8.22 4.28 3.25
N THR A 72 -8.57 4.94 2.15
CA THR A 72 -9.97 5.21 1.76
C THR A 72 -10.69 4.02 1.13
N GLY A 73 -10.07 2.83 1.08
CA GLY A 73 -10.72 1.57 0.74
C GLY A 73 -10.89 1.25 -0.75
N ASP A 74 -10.13 1.86 -1.64
CA ASP A 74 -10.25 1.63 -3.09
C ASP A 74 -10.09 0.16 -3.51
N LEU A 75 -9.09 -0.55 -2.94
CA LEU A 75 -8.90 -1.97 -3.20
C LEU A 75 -9.99 -2.80 -2.51
N ALA A 76 -10.25 -2.52 -1.23
CA ALA A 76 -11.25 -3.21 -0.44
C ALA A 76 -12.65 -3.16 -1.08
N ALA A 77 -13.07 -2.02 -1.63
CA ALA A 77 -14.36 -1.88 -2.31
C ALA A 77 -14.49 -2.83 -3.52
N ARG A 78 -13.42 -2.95 -4.30
CA ARG A 78 -13.39 -3.87 -5.45
C ARG A 78 -13.36 -5.33 -5.02
N LEU A 79 -12.56 -5.64 -4.00
CA LEU A 79 -12.44 -6.98 -3.42
C LEU A 79 -13.75 -7.43 -2.77
N ALA A 80 -14.47 -6.53 -2.06
CA ALA A 80 -15.76 -6.82 -1.47
C ALA A 80 -16.80 -7.27 -2.52
N GLY A 81 -16.78 -6.64 -3.71
CA GLY A 81 -17.62 -7.07 -4.83
C GLY A 81 -17.27 -8.49 -5.34
N LEU A 82 -15.98 -8.85 -5.37
CA LEU A 82 -15.54 -10.16 -5.86
C LEU A 82 -15.81 -11.30 -4.87
N VAL A 83 -15.58 -11.07 -3.57
CA VAL A 83 -15.83 -12.09 -2.55
C VAL A 83 -17.32 -12.32 -2.33
N GLY A 84 -18.15 -11.32 -2.66
CA GLY A 84 -19.61 -11.42 -2.55
C GLY A 84 -20.10 -11.57 -1.11
N PRO A 85 -21.42 -11.78 -0.91
CA PRO A 85 -22.05 -11.72 0.42
C PRO A 85 -21.61 -12.84 1.38
N ARG A 86 -21.06 -13.94 0.87
CA ARG A 86 -20.54 -15.05 1.68
C ARG A 86 -19.04 -14.94 1.98
N GLY A 87 -18.35 -13.98 1.36
CA GLY A 87 -16.95 -13.70 1.62
C GLY A 87 -16.78 -12.61 2.68
N LEU A 88 -15.53 -12.26 2.94
CA LEU A 88 -15.16 -11.24 3.92
C LEU A 88 -13.98 -10.44 3.41
N VAL A 89 -14.04 -9.13 3.52
CA VAL A 89 -12.89 -8.23 3.41
C VAL A 89 -12.66 -7.57 4.77
N VAL A 90 -11.45 -7.67 5.28
CA VAL A 90 -11.02 -6.93 6.47
C VAL A 90 -10.15 -5.76 6.00
N MET A 91 -10.70 -4.55 6.10
CA MET A 91 -9.97 -3.31 5.87
C MET A 91 -9.19 -2.92 7.11
N THR A 92 -7.91 -2.64 6.94
CA THR A 92 -7.08 -2.25 8.07
C THR A 92 -6.18 -1.07 7.71
N ASP A 93 -5.99 -0.18 8.66
CA ASP A 93 -5.05 0.94 8.56
C ASP A 93 -4.54 1.30 9.95
N ILE A 94 -3.33 1.82 10.04
CA ILE A 94 -2.79 2.36 11.28
C ILE A 94 -3.39 3.75 11.57
N ASN A 95 -3.81 4.46 10.51
CA ASN A 95 -4.42 5.78 10.60
C ASN A 95 -5.94 5.67 10.73
N ALA A 96 -6.45 6.01 11.91
CA ALA A 96 -7.89 5.95 12.21
C ALA A 96 -8.74 6.87 11.33
N ALA A 97 -8.23 8.05 10.94
CA ALA A 97 -8.97 9.00 10.12
C ALA A 97 -9.14 8.47 8.68
N MET A 98 -8.09 7.85 8.13
CA MET A 98 -8.15 7.19 6.82
C MET A 98 -9.13 6.02 6.83
N LEU A 99 -9.06 5.18 7.87
CA LEU A 99 -9.96 4.03 8.04
C LEU A 99 -11.43 4.46 8.19
N ALA A 100 -11.70 5.53 8.94
CA ALA A 100 -13.05 6.08 9.11
C ALA A 100 -13.63 6.54 7.76
N ARG A 101 -12.84 7.26 6.94
CA ARG A 101 -13.26 7.67 5.59
C ARG A 101 -13.54 6.47 4.69
N GLY A 102 -12.67 5.46 4.74
CA GLY A 102 -12.90 4.20 4.02
C GLY A 102 -14.20 3.52 4.43
N ARG A 103 -14.49 3.47 5.74
CA ARG A 103 -15.75 2.94 6.26
C ARG A 103 -16.95 3.72 5.73
N ASP A 104 -16.93 5.04 5.84
CA ASP A 104 -18.03 5.89 5.41
C ASP A 104 -18.29 5.72 3.90
N ARG A 105 -17.24 5.68 3.10
CA ARG A 105 -17.34 5.36 1.68
C ARG A 105 -17.99 3.99 1.41
N MET A 106 -17.60 2.93 2.16
CA MET A 106 -18.21 1.60 2.00
C MET A 106 -19.72 1.63 2.33
N LEU A 107 -20.13 2.42 3.31
CA LEU A 107 -21.54 2.62 3.65
C LEU A 107 -22.26 3.33 2.51
N ASP A 108 -21.73 4.43 2.01
CA ASP A 108 -22.31 5.23 0.92
C ASP A 108 -22.44 4.42 -0.39
N GLU A 109 -21.47 3.54 -0.67
CA GLU A 109 -21.52 2.65 -1.84
C GLU A 109 -22.35 1.37 -1.62
N GLY A 110 -22.98 1.19 -0.45
CA GLY A 110 -23.78 0.00 -0.13
C GLY A 110 -22.96 -1.29 -0.02
N ARG A 111 -21.66 -1.20 0.30
CA ARG A 111 -20.71 -2.33 0.32
C ARG A 111 -20.30 -2.79 1.72
N ALA A 112 -20.98 -2.32 2.76
CA ALA A 112 -20.60 -2.58 4.15
C ALA A 112 -20.94 -4.00 4.65
N GLY A 113 -21.78 -4.75 3.94
CA GLY A 113 -22.31 -6.03 4.42
C GLY A 113 -21.27 -7.11 4.68
N ASN A 114 -20.26 -7.17 3.85
CA ASN A 114 -19.18 -8.16 3.90
C ASN A 114 -17.80 -7.54 4.18
N VAL A 115 -17.76 -6.31 4.71
CA VAL A 115 -16.53 -5.61 5.09
C VAL A 115 -16.47 -5.46 6.61
N ARG A 116 -15.28 -5.62 7.18
CA ARG A 116 -14.96 -5.33 8.58
C ARG A 116 -13.78 -4.37 8.64
N TYR A 117 -13.68 -3.63 9.72
CA TYR A 117 -12.68 -2.57 9.89
C TYR A 117 -11.89 -2.81 11.16
N ALA A 118 -10.57 -2.70 11.11
CA ALA A 118 -9.70 -2.79 12.26
C ALA A 118 -8.55 -1.80 12.14
N GLN A 119 -8.36 -0.98 13.17
CA GLN A 119 -7.15 -0.17 13.29
C GLN A 119 -6.03 -1.06 13.84
N LEU A 120 -4.97 -1.23 13.07
CA LEU A 120 -3.84 -2.08 13.44
C LEU A 120 -2.56 -1.71 12.69
N ASP A 121 -1.45 -2.22 13.20
CA ASP A 121 -0.15 -2.14 12.57
C ASP A 121 0.06 -3.37 11.66
N ALA A 122 0.46 -3.15 10.42
CA ALA A 122 0.76 -4.21 9.46
C ALA A 122 2.01 -5.02 9.84
N GLU A 123 2.86 -4.49 10.72
CA GLU A 123 4.06 -5.15 11.22
C GLU A 123 3.79 -6.11 12.40
N ALA A 124 2.56 -6.12 12.95
CA ALA A 124 2.14 -6.96 14.07
C ALA A 124 0.63 -7.28 13.98
N LEU A 125 0.26 -8.23 13.12
CA LEU A 125 -1.13 -8.54 12.83
C LEU A 125 -1.78 -9.37 13.94
N PRO A 126 -2.88 -8.91 14.56
CA PRO A 126 -3.56 -9.61 15.65
C PRO A 126 -4.48 -10.73 15.12
N PHE A 127 -4.07 -11.42 14.06
CA PHE A 127 -4.84 -12.51 13.46
C PHE A 127 -4.11 -13.85 13.65
N PRO A 128 -4.86 -14.94 13.77
CA PRO A 128 -4.28 -16.30 13.78
C PRO A 128 -3.55 -16.62 12.46
N ASP A 129 -2.66 -17.60 12.52
CA ASP A 129 -2.02 -18.16 11.33
C ASP A 129 -3.06 -18.76 10.38
N GLY A 130 -2.86 -18.62 9.09
CA GLY A 130 -3.63 -19.32 8.07
C GLY A 130 -5.12 -18.95 7.99
N CYS A 131 -5.51 -17.72 8.33
CA CYS A 131 -6.92 -17.33 8.38
C CYS A 131 -7.43 -16.57 7.15
N PHE A 132 -6.56 -16.19 6.19
CA PHE A 132 -6.93 -15.46 4.99
C PHE A 132 -6.54 -16.20 3.70
N ASP A 133 -7.35 -16.02 2.67
CA ASP A 133 -7.11 -16.52 1.32
C ASP A 133 -6.19 -15.62 0.50
N CYS A 134 -6.28 -14.32 0.77
CA CYS A 134 -5.51 -13.30 0.09
C CYS A 134 -5.20 -12.16 1.06
N VAL A 135 -3.98 -11.61 0.97
CA VAL A 135 -3.58 -10.38 1.64
C VAL A 135 -3.16 -9.38 0.58
N THR A 136 -3.65 -8.15 0.67
CA THR A 136 -3.29 -7.06 -0.24
C THR A 136 -2.71 -5.88 0.52
N ILE A 137 -1.77 -5.17 -0.10
CA ILE A 137 -1.32 -3.86 0.34
C ILE A 137 -1.11 -2.99 -0.89
N GLY A 138 -1.76 -1.82 -0.94
CA GLY A 138 -1.66 -0.89 -2.07
C GLY A 138 -1.14 0.48 -1.65
N PHE A 139 0.06 0.85 -2.15
CA PHE A 139 0.71 2.14 -1.88
C PHE A 139 0.96 2.43 -0.39
N GLY A 140 1.07 1.37 0.42
CA GLY A 140 1.29 1.44 1.86
C GLY A 140 2.65 0.91 2.31
N LEU A 141 3.21 -0.10 1.60
CA LEU A 141 4.41 -0.82 2.05
C LEU A 141 5.63 0.09 2.21
N ARG A 142 5.80 1.10 1.34
CA ARG A 142 6.93 2.03 1.41
C ARG A 142 6.98 2.83 2.72
N ASN A 143 5.83 3.04 3.36
CA ASN A 143 5.70 3.83 4.59
C ASN A 143 6.02 3.02 5.86
N LEU A 144 6.04 1.70 5.77
CA LEU A 144 6.33 0.83 6.91
C LEU A 144 7.80 0.94 7.32
N THR A 145 8.03 0.80 8.61
CA THR A 145 9.38 0.84 9.20
C THR A 145 10.12 -0.45 8.92
N HIS A 146 9.49 -1.59 9.20
CA HIS A 146 10.05 -2.93 9.01
C HIS A 146 9.26 -3.71 7.97
N LYS A 147 9.57 -3.47 6.69
CA LYS A 147 8.88 -4.13 5.56
C LYS A 147 8.96 -5.65 5.62
N GLU A 148 10.11 -6.17 6.06
CA GLU A 148 10.36 -7.60 6.22
C GLU A 148 9.40 -8.22 7.24
N ARG A 149 9.14 -7.52 8.36
CA ARG A 149 8.19 -7.98 9.38
C ARG A 149 6.78 -8.02 8.83
N ALA A 150 6.37 -6.96 8.12
CA ALA A 150 5.05 -6.92 7.50
C ALA A 150 4.87 -8.03 6.46
N LEU A 151 5.87 -8.29 5.61
CA LEU A 151 5.85 -9.40 4.65
C LEU A 151 5.78 -10.77 5.37
N GLY A 152 6.51 -10.94 6.47
CA GLY A 152 6.42 -12.16 7.31
C GLY A 152 5.03 -12.34 7.92
N GLU A 153 4.43 -11.26 8.44
CA GLU A 153 3.06 -11.28 8.98
C GLU A 153 2.02 -11.58 7.88
N MET A 154 2.17 -10.96 6.69
CA MET A 154 1.32 -11.29 5.53
C MET A 154 1.41 -12.78 5.18
N HIS A 155 2.62 -13.35 5.17
CA HIS A 155 2.81 -14.77 4.93
C HIS A 155 2.21 -15.63 6.05
N ARG A 156 2.40 -15.24 7.32
CA ARG A 156 1.90 -15.99 8.48
C ARG A 156 0.38 -16.14 8.46
N VAL A 157 -0.33 -15.05 8.22
CA VAL A 157 -1.80 -15.02 8.26
C VAL A 157 -2.47 -15.66 7.03
N LEU A 158 -1.71 -15.87 5.95
CA LEU A 158 -2.19 -16.60 4.78
C LEU A 158 -2.29 -18.10 5.06
N ARG A 159 -3.36 -18.73 4.61
CA ARG A 159 -3.48 -20.17 4.56
C ARG A 159 -2.60 -20.79 3.45
N PRO A 160 -2.23 -22.07 3.53
CA PRO A 160 -1.65 -22.78 2.39
C PRO A 160 -2.52 -22.63 1.13
N GLY A 161 -1.92 -22.35 -0.01
CA GLY A 161 -2.61 -21.99 -1.25
C GLY A 161 -3.09 -20.54 -1.33
N GLY A 162 -2.90 -19.75 -0.25
CA GLY A 162 -3.16 -18.32 -0.22
C GLY A 162 -2.09 -17.48 -0.94
N ARG A 163 -2.36 -16.20 -1.15
CA ARG A 163 -1.45 -15.32 -1.87
C ARG A 163 -1.43 -13.90 -1.32
N ALA A 164 -0.26 -13.28 -1.39
CA ALA A 164 -0.07 -11.87 -1.13
C ALA A 164 0.05 -11.09 -2.43
N LEU A 165 -0.44 -9.85 -2.41
CA LEU A 165 -0.29 -8.90 -3.49
C LEU A 165 0.15 -7.55 -2.96
N VAL A 166 1.26 -7.04 -3.50
CA VAL A 166 1.80 -5.72 -3.19
C VAL A 166 1.73 -4.86 -4.45
N LEU A 167 0.93 -3.79 -4.40
CA LEU A 167 0.89 -2.75 -5.43
C LEU A 167 1.64 -1.53 -4.88
N GLU A 168 2.78 -1.16 -5.50
CA GLU A 168 3.57 -0.05 -4.98
C GLU A 168 4.27 0.72 -6.10
N PHE A 169 4.57 1.98 -5.85
CA PHE A 169 5.49 2.75 -6.69
C PHE A 169 6.85 2.07 -6.72
N SER A 170 7.53 2.19 -7.85
CA SER A 170 8.79 1.53 -8.07
C SER A 170 9.69 2.37 -9.00
N HIS A 171 10.72 1.76 -9.54
CA HIS A 171 11.74 2.43 -10.33
C HIS A 171 11.49 2.20 -11.83
N PRO A 172 11.32 3.28 -12.65
CA PRO A 172 11.15 3.13 -14.09
C PRO A 172 12.31 2.34 -14.71
N THR A 173 11.96 1.38 -15.58
CA THR A 173 12.94 0.46 -16.18
C THR A 173 13.76 1.11 -17.28
N ALA A 174 13.19 2.07 -18.02
CA ALA A 174 13.86 2.78 -19.10
C ALA A 174 14.48 4.10 -18.61
N ALA A 175 15.75 4.35 -18.94
CA ALA A 175 16.46 5.56 -18.50
C ALA A 175 15.78 6.88 -18.89
N PRO A 176 15.25 7.07 -20.12
CA PRO A 176 14.54 8.30 -20.47
C PRO A 176 13.28 8.53 -19.64
N LEU A 177 12.53 7.46 -19.36
CA LEU A 177 11.32 7.53 -18.52
C LEU A 177 11.69 7.86 -17.07
N ARG A 178 12.80 7.29 -16.56
CA ARG A 178 13.30 7.59 -15.22
C ARG A 178 13.63 9.06 -15.08
N ALA A 179 14.40 9.64 -16.03
CA ALA A 179 14.75 11.06 -16.00
C ALA A 179 13.51 11.98 -16.03
N ALA A 180 12.54 11.65 -16.89
CA ALA A 180 11.29 12.42 -16.97
C ALA A 180 10.45 12.29 -15.69
N TYR A 181 10.36 11.10 -15.12
CA TYR A 181 9.63 10.85 -13.88
C TYR A 181 10.31 11.52 -12.68
N ASP A 182 11.65 11.58 -12.65
CA ASP A 182 12.41 12.30 -11.62
C ASP A 182 12.15 13.79 -11.68
N LEU A 183 12.23 14.36 -12.88
CA LEU A 183 11.92 15.77 -13.08
C LEU A 183 10.50 16.12 -12.59
N TYR A 184 9.53 15.27 -12.96
CA TYR A 184 8.15 15.44 -12.52
C TYR A 184 8.01 15.34 -11.00
N SER A 185 8.56 14.29 -10.40
CA SER A 185 8.40 13.97 -8.98
C SER A 185 9.05 14.99 -8.04
N PHE A 186 10.22 15.55 -8.43
CA PHE A 186 10.98 16.44 -7.56
C PHE A 186 10.79 17.93 -7.88
N GLN A 187 10.40 18.29 -9.10
CA GLN A 187 10.25 19.68 -9.47
C GLN A 187 8.80 20.13 -9.71
N VAL A 188 7.97 19.26 -10.25
CA VAL A 188 6.59 19.62 -10.60
C VAL A 188 5.63 19.28 -9.46
N LEU A 189 5.69 18.04 -8.96
CA LEU A 189 4.74 17.54 -7.98
C LEU A 189 4.71 18.34 -6.67
N PRO A 190 5.84 18.74 -6.03
CA PRO A 190 5.80 19.55 -4.81
C PRO A 190 5.19 20.94 -5.04
N ARG A 191 5.45 21.55 -6.20
CA ARG A 191 4.85 22.85 -6.57
C ARG A 191 3.34 22.74 -6.77
N LEU A 192 2.88 21.67 -7.41
CA LEU A 192 1.44 21.37 -7.52
C LEU A 192 0.82 21.13 -6.15
N GLY A 193 1.51 20.39 -5.27
CA GLY A 193 1.08 20.15 -3.89
C GLY A 193 0.85 21.46 -3.14
N ARG A 194 1.79 22.41 -3.24
CA ARG A 194 1.65 23.74 -2.65
C ARG A 194 0.47 24.53 -3.22
N LEU A 195 0.30 24.53 -4.55
CA LEU A 195 -0.75 25.31 -5.21
C LEU A 195 -2.16 24.75 -4.97
N VAL A 196 -2.30 23.44 -4.93
CA VAL A 196 -3.61 22.77 -4.92
C VAL A 196 -4.03 22.32 -3.51
N ALA A 197 -3.06 21.94 -2.70
CA ALA A 197 -3.29 21.37 -1.37
C ALA A 197 -2.72 22.18 -0.22
N ASP A 198 -1.93 23.23 -0.50
CA ASP A 198 -1.17 23.99 0.48
C ASP A 198 -0.25 23.09 1.35
N ASP A 199 0.26 22.01 0.77
CA ASP A 199 1.05 20.99 1.44
C ASP A 199 2.21 20.48 0.58
N GLU A 200 3.24 21.31 0.43
CA GLU A 200 4.47 20.95 -0.30
C GLU A 200 5.22 19.81 0.38
N ALA A 201 5.21 19.78 1.73
CA ALA A 201 6.00 18.84 2.51
C ALA A 201 5.55 17.38 2.32
N SER A 202 4.24 17.13 2.34
CA SER A 202 3.69 15.78 2.12
C SER A 202 3.97 15.26 0.71
N TYR A 203 3.90 16.13 -0.31
CA TYR A 203 4.21 15.74 -1.69
C TYR A 203 5.72 15.51 -1.91
N ARG A 204 6.58 16.24 -1.20
CA ARG A 204 8.02 15.99 -1.20
C ARG A 204 8.35 14.64 -0.53
N TYR A 205 7.83 14.41 0.67
CA TYR A 205 7.97 13.11 1.35
C TYR A 205 7.58 11.94 0.45
N LEU A 206 6.49 12.11 -0.28
CA LEU A 206 6.00 11.10 -1.19
C LEU A 206 7.02 10.75 -2.29
N ALA A 207 7.59 11.78 -2.96
CA ALA A 207 8.62 11.57 -3.97
C ALA A 207 9.88 10.88 -3.39
N GLU A 208 10.30 11.32 -2.21
CA GLU A 208 11.46 10.77 -1.52
C GLU A 208 11.22 9.33 -1.04
N SER A 209 10.05 9.04 -0.45
CA SER A 209 9.69 7.70 0.03
C SER A 209 9.65 6.67 -1.11
N ILE A 210 9.23 7.09 -2.32
CA ILE A 210 9.28 6.25 -3.52
C ILE A 210 10.73 5.94 -3.90
N ARG A 211 11.64 6.92 -3.79
CA ARG A 211 13.05 6.72 -4.14
C ARG A 211 13.80 5.79 -3.18
N VAL A 212 13.46 5.86 -1.90
CA VAL A 212 14.05 5.00 -0.86
C VAL A 212 13.45 3.60 -0.86
N HIS A 213 12.26 3.44 -1.49
CA HIS A 213 11.61 2.13 -1.57
C HIS A 213 12.44 1.14 -2.41
N PRO A 214 12.53 -0.14 -2.02
CA PRO A 214 13.20 -1.16 -2.80
C PRO A 214 12.71 -1.22 -4.25
N ASP A 215 13.63 -1.50 -5.17
CA ASP A 215 13.25 -1.77 -6.56
C ASP A 215 12.50 -3.10 -6.70
N GLN A 216 12.03 -3.39 -7.91
CA GLN A 216 11.20 -4.55 -8.18
C GLN A 216 11.85 -5.87 -7.80
N GLN A 217 13.13 -6.04 -8.11
CA GLN A 217 13.83 -7.30 -7.86
C GLN A 217 14.18 -7.45 -6.37
N THR A 218 14.57 -6.36 -5.74
CA THR A 218 14.82 -6.33 -4.30
C THR A 218 13.56 -6.67 -3.51
N LEU A 219 12.41 -6.06 -3.84
CA LEU A 219 11.15 -6.37 -3.16
C LEU A 219 10.70 -7.81 -3.43
N LYS A 220 10.90 -8.33 -4.64
CA LYS A 220 10.65 -9.74 -4.94
C LYS A 220 11.49 -10.65 -4.02
N GLY A 221 12.81 -10.37 -3.91
CA GLY A 221 13.70 -11.12 -3.00
C GLY A 221 13.28 -11.03 -1.53
N MET A 222 12.79 -9.86 -1.07
CA MET A 222 12.25 -9.72 0.29
C MET A 222 11.00 -10.59 0.51
N MET A 223 10.10 -10.68 -0.48
CA MET A 223 8.95 -11.59 -0.41
C MET A 223 9.39 -13.05 -0.35
N GLU A 224 10.36 -13.45 -1.20
CA GLU A 224 10.91 -14.81 -1.19
C GLU A 224 11.58 -15.13 0.16
N ALA A 225 12.33 -14.19 0.73
CA ALA A 225 12.92 -14.33 2.06
C ALA A 225 11.89 -14.43 3.19
N ALA A 226 10.70 -13.82 3.03
CA ALA A 226 9.58 -13.94 3.95
C ALA A 226 8.80 -15.27 3.82
N GLY A 227 9.21 -16.16 2.90
CA GLY A 227 8.62 -17.47 2.69
C GLY A 227 7.63 -17.59 1.53
N PHE A 228 7.42 -16.51 0.76
CA PHE A 228 6.56 -16.60 -0.42
C PHE A 228 7.26 -17.36 -1.54
N GLU A 229 6.49 -18.20 -2.21
CA GLU A 229 6.92 -18.96 -3.37
C GLU A 229 6.28 -18.43 -4.65
N ARG A 230 6.85 -18.81 -5.81
CA ARG A 230 6.36 -18.39 -7.14
C ARG A 230 6.11 -16.89 -7.23
N CYS A 231 7.04 -16.10 -6.70
CA CYS A 231 6.96 -14.66 -6.74
C CYS A 231 7.10 -14.14 -8.17
N ASP A 232 6.12 -13.38 -8.63
CA ASP A 232 6.15 -12.69 -9.92
C ASP A 232 6.01 -11.17 -9.77
N VAL A 233 6.49 -10.44 -10.78
CA VAL A 233 6.50 -8.97 -10.82
C VAL A 233 5.91 -8.50 -12.13
N HIS A 234 4.92 -7.62 -12.05
CA HIS A 234 4.30 -6.98 -13.20
C HIS A 234 4.57 -5.48 -13.18
N ASN A 235 5.41 -5.01 -14.08
CA ASN A 235 5.68 -3.59 -14.26
C ASN A 235 4.52 -2.90 -14.97
N LEU A 236 4.04 -1.81 -14.39
CA LEU A 236 2.98 -0.97 -14.95
C LEU A 236 3.57 0.41 -15.29
N THR A 237 3.08 1.00 -16.39
CA THR A 237 3.56 2.31 -16.87
C THR A 237 5.10 2.38 -16.92
N GLY A 238 5.73 1.38 -17.57
CA GLY A 238 7.18 1.33 -17.71
C GLY A 238 7.96 1.17 -16.41
N GLY A 239 7.35 0.62 -15.36
CA GLY A 239 7.97 0.39 -14.06
C GLY A 239 7.80 1.51 -13.05
N VAL A 240 7.05 2.57 -13.36
CA VAL A 240 6.66 3.63 -12.38
C VAL A 240 5.92 3.01 -11.19
N VAL A 241 5.13 1.97 -11.47
CA VAL A 241 4.45 1.14 -10.47
C VAL A 241 4.72 -0.32 -10.79
N ALA A 242 4.82 -1.14 -9.78
CA ALA A 242 4.90 -2.59 -9.91
C ALA A 242 3.87 -3.29 -9.02
N VAL A 243 3.36 -4.42 -9.52
CA VAL A 243 2.57 -5.36 -8.74
C VAL A 243 3.42 -6.60 -8.49
N HIS A 244 3.66 -6.90 -7.24
CA HIS A 244 4.29 -8.16 -6.82
C HIS A 244 3.22 -9.10 -6.30
N ARG A 245 3.32 -10.37 -6.68
CA ARG A 245 2.46 -11.43 -6.17
C ARG A 245 3.32 -12.60 -5.73
N GLY A 246 3.02 -13.18 -4.57
CA GLY A 246 3.66 -14.38 -4.05
C GLY A 246 2.63 -15.30 -3.42
N PHE A 247 2.91 -16.59 -3.37
CA PHE A 247 2.02 -17.61 -2.84
C PHE A 247 2.62 -18.24 -1.57
N LYS A 248 1.76 -18.69 -0.67
CA LYS A 248 2.10 -19.60 0.41
C LYS A 248 1.68 -21.00 -0.03
N LEU A 249 2.66 -21.86 -0.35
CA LEU A 249 2.42 -23.26 -0.80
C LEU A 249 2.56 -24.27 0.33
#